data_b41f94b2fc21b1766ae7f38fb3b102c4
#
_entry.id   b41f94b2fc21b1766ae7f38fb3b102c4
#
_cell.length_a   1.000
_cell.length_b   1.000
_cell.length_c   1.000
_cell.angle_alpha   90.00
_cell.angle_beta   90.00
_cell.angle_gamma   90.00
#
_symmetry.space_group_name_H-M   'P 1'
#
loop_
_entity.id
_entity.type
_entity.pdbx_description
1 polymer ?
#
loop_
_entity_poly.entity_id
_entity_poly.type
_entity_poly.pdbx_seq_one_letter_code
_entity_poly.pdbx_strand_id
1 'polypeptide(L)'
;MFLLVQNPGVAPVEGFTLLGVSTTRDCGVEGAIGQFGSGNKHAINVLLRAGLKIIVYCGKTRLDFQTRDDEIDDGLIRKPVKRVMCKLGGTSTRTIDLGWVLDFGAIDWTELGMSLREFVSNAIDRTLRQENGEFIPAMLDGRLAVVPVCDEKVKAKDGYTRVYVELNAGVQRYVDDLPK
;
A
#
# COMPACT_ATOMS: atom_id res chain seq x y z
N MET A 1 -10.94 -13.68 -2.83
CA MET A 1 -10.83 -12.65 -3.90
C MET A 1 -10.09 -11.42 -3.37
N PHE A 2 -9.43 -10.69 -4.24
CA PHE A 2 -8.69 -9.47 -3.91
C PHE A 2 -9.05 -8.33 -4.88
N LEU A 3 -8.97 -7.10 -4.39
CA LEU A 3 -8.83 -5.92 -5.25
C LEU A 3 -7.36 -5.80 -5.62
N LEU A 4 -7.06 -5.78 -6.92
CA LEU A 4 -5.74 -5.48 -7.46
C LEU A 4 -5.64 -3.99 -7.81
N VAL A 5 -4.66 -3.30 -7.25
CA VAL A 5 -4.18 -2.00 -7.72
C VAL A 5 -2.81 -2.22 -8.33
N GLN A 6 -2.65 -1.94 -9.62
CA GLN A 6 -1.44 -2.21 -10.38
C GLN A 6 -0.99 -0.98 -11.14
N ASN A 7 0.31 -0.74 -11.15
CA ASN A 7 0.94 0.25 -12.05
C ASN A 7 2.27 -0.27 -12.62
N PRO A 8 2.68 0.19 -13.80
CA PRO A 8 4.04 -0.03 -14.29
C PRO A 8 5.06 0.68 -13.39
N GLY A 9 6.29 0.15 -13.39
CA GLY A 9 7.37 0.59 -12.52
C GLY A 9 7.39 -0.19 -11.20
N VAL A 10 8.61 -0.47 -10.73
CA VAL A 10 8.85 -1.19 -9.48
C VAL A 10 9.08 -0.16 -8.38
N ALA A 11 8.14 -0.07 -7.45
CA ALA A 11 8.31 0.77 -6.26
C ALA A 11 9.44 0.18 -5.37
N PRO A 12 10.25 1.03 -4.74
CA PRO A 12 11.19 0.55 -3.72
C PRO A 12 10.42 -0.03 -2.54
N VAL A 13 10.93 -1.13 -1.98
CA VAL A 13 10.35 -1.80 -0.80
C VAL A 13 10.20 -0.81 0.36
N GLU A 14 11.13 0.10 0.50
CA GLU A 14 11.18 1.15 1.52
C GLU A 14 9.96 2.08 1.46
N GLY A 15 9.35 2.26 0.30
CA GLY A 15 8.10 3.01 0.13
C GLY A 15 6.94 2.43 0.94
N PHE A 16 6.99 1.14 1.28
CA PHE A 16 6.01 0.44 2.10
C PHE A 16 6.49 0.10 3.51
N THR A 17 7.80 0.11 3.75
CA THR A 17 8.39 -0.43 4.99
C THR A 17 9.09 0.60 5.87
N LEU A 18 9.44 1.79 5.36
CA LEU A 18 10.09 2.84 6.14
C LEU A 18 9.18 4.07 6.31
N LEU A 19 9.07 4.57 7.54
CA LEU A 19 8.38 5.84 7.82
C LEU A 19 9.18 7.02 7.26
N GLY A 20 8.47 8.04 6.76
CA GLY A 20 9.06 9.28 6.26
C GLY A 20 9.70 9.19 4.87
N VAL A 21 9.74 8.03 4.26
CA VAL A 21 10.22 7.88 2.87
C VAL A 21 9.08 8.17 1.91
N SER A 22 9.21 9.25 1.14
CA SER A 22 8.36 9.55 -0.02
C SER A 22 9.15 9.30 -1.29
N THR A 23 8.60 8.52 -2.20
CA THR A 23 9.21 8.25 -3.50
C THR A 23 8.81 9.28 -4.56
N THR A 24 7.93 10.22 -4.21
CA THR A 24 7.41 11.26 -5.12
C THR A 24 7.86 12.67 -4.75
N ARG A 25 8.33 12.90 -3.51
CA ARG A 25 8.70 14.23 -3.00
C ARG A 25 9.82 14.89 -3.79
N ASP A 26 10.79 14.14 -4.30
CA ASP A 26 12.01 14.64 -4.92
C ASP A 26 11.97 14.57 -6.47
N CYS A 27 10.84 14.14 -7.05
CA CYS A 27 10.73 13.98 -8.50
C CYS A 27 10.45 15.28 -9.25
N GLY A 28 10.27 16.43 -8.57
CA GLY A 28 10.02 17.74 -9.20
C GLY A 28 8.73 17.80 -10.02
N VAL A 29 7.83 16.83 -9.83
CA VAL A 29 6.57 16.73 -10.57
C VAL A 29 5.53 17.60 -9.89
N GLU A 30 5.23 18.77 -10.47
CA GLU A 30 4.06 19.55 -10.06
C GLU A 30 2.79 18.72 -10.32
N GLY A 31 1.95 18.58 -9.29
CA GLY A 31 0.68 17.85 -9.37
C GLY A 31 0.70 16.40 -8.87
N ALA A 32 1.83 15.89 -8.39
CA ALA A 32 1.86 14.58 -7.73
C ALA A 32 1.01 14.60 -6.44
N ILE A 33 0.11 13.62 -6.30
CA ILE A 33 -0.88 13.54 -5.21
C ILE A 33 -0.22 13.03 -3.92
N GLY A 34 0.75 12.12 -4.03
CA GLY A 34 1.41 11.43 -2.91
C GLY A 34 2.65 12.12 -2.37
N GLN A 35 2.51 13.30 -1.75
CA GLN A 35 3.65 14.08 -1.24
C GLN A 35 4.16 13.66 0.15
N PHE A 36 3.39 12.88 0.90
CA PHE A 36 3.71 12.55 2.29
C PHE A 36 4.11 11.08 2.42
N GLY A 37 5.39 10.79 2.66
CA GLY A 37 5.94 9.43 2.77
C GLY A 37 5.34 8.50 3.85
N SER A 38 4.20 8.85 4.44
CA SER A 38 3.47 8.06 5.44
C SER A 38 2.16 7.44 4.94
N GLY A 39 1.61 7.88 3.80
CA GLY A 39 0.29 7.48 3.31
C GLY A 39 0.12 5.96 3.17
N ASN A 40 1.04 5.27 2.50
CA ASN A 40 1.02 3.80 2.38
C ASN A 40 1.01 3.09 3.75
N LYS A 41 1.71 3.62 4.76
CA LYS A 41 1.82 3.02 6.09
C LYS A 41 0.51 3.16 6.86
N HIS A 42 -0.12 4.35 6.77
CA HIS A 42 -1.46 4.57 7.32
C HIS A 42 -2.50 3.68 6.62
N ALA A 43 -2.44 3.58 5.29
CA ALA A 43 -3.30 2.71 4.51
C ALA A 43 -3.18 1.23 4.92
N ILE A 44 -1.95 0.73 5.09
CA ILE A 44 -1.68 -0.62 5.60
C ILE A 44 -2.30 -0.80 6.98
N ASN A 45 -2.11 0.16 7.90
CA ASN A 45 -2.65 0.07 9.25
C ASN A 45 -4.18 0.02 9.28
N VAL A 46 -4.87 0.84 8.47
CA VAL A 46 -6.34 0.80 8.37
C VAL A 46 -6.82 -0.59 7.93
N LEU A 47 -6.19 -1.16 6.90
CA LEU A 47 -6.56 -2.48 6.40
C LEU A 47 -6.31 -3.59 7.44
N LEU A 48 -5.17 -3.54 8.13
CA LEU A 48 -4.85 -4.49 9.19
C LEU A 48 -5.81 -4.37 10.39
N ARG A 49 -6.20 -3.14 10.79
CA ARG A 49 -7.22 -2.91 11.83
C ARG A 49 -8.59 -3.46 11.42
N ALA A 50 -8.92 -3.39 10.14
CA ALA A 50 -10.14 -3.99 9.59
C ALA A 50 -10.06 -5.53 9.45
N GLY A 51 -8.94 -6.15 9.83
CA GLY A 51 -8.73 -7.59 9.70
C GLY A 51 -8.53 -8.07 8.26
N LEU A 52 -8.20 -7.16 7.34
CA LEU A 52 -8.05 -7.48 5.92
C LEU A 52 -6.60 -7.84 5.59
N LYS A 53 -6.45 -8.85 4.74
CA LYS A 53 -5.16 -9.25 4.19
C LYS A 53 -4.71 -8.27 3.12
N ILE A 54 -3.44 -7.88 3.20
CA ILE A 54 -2.79 -7.04 2.19
C ILE A 54 -1.47 -7.69 1.76
N ILE A 55 -1.27 -7.78 0.45
CA ILE A 55 -0.07 -8.32 -0.19
C ILE A 55 0.42 -7.29 -1.20
N VAL A 56 1.71 -6.96 -1.14
CA VAL A 56 2.34 -6.07 -2.12
C VAL A 56 3.43 -6.82 -2.87
N TYR A 57 3.50 -6.62 -4.17
CA TYR A 57 4.63 -7.03 -4.99
C TYR A 57 5.34 -5.80 -5.53
N CYS A 58 6.60 -5.64 -5.14
CA CYS A 58 7.54 -4.70 -5.75
C CYS A 58 8.37 -5.50 -6.78
N GLY A 59 7.93 -5.51 -8.03
CA GLY A 59 8.47 -6.45 -9.03
C GLY A 59 8.25 -7.89 -8.57
N LYS A 60 9.34 -8.61 -8.33
CA LYS A 60 9.31 -10.02 -7.86
C LYS A 60 9.31 -10.15 -6.34
N THR A 61 9.60 -9.08 -5.60
CA THR A 61 9.65 -9.11 -4.13
C THR A 61 8.24 -9.02 -3.56
N ARG A 62 7.86 -10.03 -2.79
CA ARG A 62 6.56 -10.09 -2.11
C ARG A 62 6.68 -9.55 -0.68
N LEU A 63 5.73 -8.73 -0.30
CA LEU A 63 5.55 -8.19 1.05
C LEU A 63 4.19 -8.65 1.57
N ASP A 64 4.17 -9.38 2.68
CA ASP A 64 2.96 -9.74 3.42
C ASP A 64 2.98 -9.01 4.76
N PHE A 65 1.97 -8.20 5.02
CA PHE A 65 1.86 -7.43 6.26
C PHE A 65 1.05 -8.19 7.30
N GLN A 66 1.52 -8.16 8.53
CA GLN A 66 0.90 -8.83 9.66
C GLN A 66 1.16 -8.07 10.96
N THR A 67 0.48 -8.45 12.03
CA THR A 67 0.71 -7.89 13.36
C THR A 67 1.33 -8.91 14.29
N ARG A 68 2.09 -8.42 15.28
CA ARG A 68 2.63 -9.18 16.40
C ARG A 68 2.25 -8.49 17.70
N ASP A 69 1.70 -9.25 18.64
CA ASP A 69 1.46 -8.74 19.99
C ASP A 69 2.82 -8.46 20.68
N ASP A 70 2.88 -7.31 21.36
CA ASP A 70 4.04 -6.86 22.11
C ASP A 70 3.58 -6.04 23.33
N GLU A 71 4.49 -5.72 24.22
CA GLU A 71 4.23 -4.91 25.41
C GLU A 71 5.30 -3.83 25.53
N ILE A 72 4.88 -2.60 25.77
CA ILE A 72 5.77 -1.50 26.12
C ILE A 72 5.72 -1.36 27.63
N ASP A 73 6.87 -1.50 28.29
CA ASP A 73 7.06 -1.30 29.73
C ASP A 73 8.02 -0.12 29.93
N ASP A 74 7.54 0.97 30.52
CA ASP A 74 8.33 2.14 30.88
C ASP A 74 8.74 2.18 32.37
N GLY A 75 8.48 1.07 33.08
CA GLY A 75 8.74 0.94 34.51
C GLY A 75 7.59 1.42 35.41
N LEU A 76 6.61 2.15 34.86
CA LEU A 76 5.42 2.62 35.57
C LEU A 76 4.15 1.99 35.02
N ILE A 77 4.07 1.82 33.71
CA ILE A 77 2.90 1.32 33.00
C ILE A 77 3.33 0.25 32.01
N ARG A 78 2.59 -0.86 32.00
CA ARG A 78 2.66 -1.88 30.96
C ARG A 78 1.51 -1.70 29.99
N LYS A 79 1.82 -1.40 28.75
CA LYS A 79 0.84 -1.18 27.69
C LYS A 79 0.95 -2.26 26.61
N PRO A 80 -0.07 -3.10 26.41
CA PRO A 80 -0.09 -4.00 25.27
C PRO A 80 -0.21 -3.20 23.97
N VAL A 81 0.57 -3.59 22.98
CA VAL A 81 0.57 -2.99 21.63
C VAL A 81 0.61 -4.08 20.58
N LYS A 82 0.19 -3.75 19.36
CA LYS A 82 0.40 -4.59 18.19
C LYS A 82 1.43 -3.94 17.28
N ARG A 83 2.58 -4.57 17.12
CA ARG A 83 3.60 -4.12 16.16
C ARG A 83 3.23 -4.58 14.77
N VAL A 84 3.51 -3.73 13.79
CA VAL A 84 3.33 -4.06 12.39
C VAL A 84 4.62 -4.69 11.86
N MET A 85 4.47 -5.88 11.31
CA MET A 85 5.54 -6.70 10.77
C MET A 85 5.35 -6.87 9.27
N CYS A 86 6.44 -7.05 8.54
CA CYS A 86 6.41 -7.40 7.13
C CYS A 86 7.23 -8.66 6.88
N LYS A 87 6.61 -9.67 6.28
CA LYS A 87 7.27 -10.84 5.75
C LYS A 87 7.68 -10.56 4.31
N LEU A 88 8.98 -10.48 4.09
CA LEU A 88 9.58 -10.30 2.76
C LEU A 88 9.82 -11.67 2.13
N GLY A 89 9.25 -11.89 0.96
CA GLY A 89 9.46 -13.07 0.14
C GLY A 89 10.36 -12.78 -1.07
N GLY A 90 11.11 -13.77 -1.49
CA GLY A 90 12.05 -13.70 -2.61
C GLY A 90 12.89 -14.96 -2.64
N THR A 91 14.20 -14.83 -2.88
CA THR A 91 15.16 -15.95 -2.79
C THR A 91 15.33 -16.47 -1.36
N SER A 92 15.07 -15.63 -0.37
CA SER A 92 14.96 -16.00 1.03
C SER A 92 13.78 -15.27 1.67
N THR A 93 13.12 -15.91 2.64
CA THR A 93 12.01 -15.31 3.39
C THR A 93 12.50 -14.83 4.74
N ARG A 94 12.24 -13.55 5.06
CA ARG A 94 12.52 -12.96 6.37
C ARG A 94 11.35 -12.10 6.84
N THR A 95 11.12 -12.06 8.15
CA THR A 95 10.13 -11.16 8.76
C THR A 95 10.87 -10.02 9.46
N ILE A 96 10.50 -8.79 9.17
CA ILE A 96 11.06 -7.58 9.76
C ILE A 96 10.01 -6.85 10.57
N ASP A 97 10.43 -6.24 11.68
CA ASP A 97 9.65 -5.26 12.42
C ASP A 97 9.75 -3.91 11.70
N LEU A 98 8.62 -3.30 11.41
CA LEU A 98 8.58 -2.05 10.66
C LEU A 98 8.80 -0.81 11.54
N GLY A 99 8.92 -0.99 12.86
CA GLY A 99 9.22 0.08 13.81
C GLY A 99 8.01 0.93 14.21
N TRP A 100 6.79 0.55 13.81
CA TRP A 100 5.57 1.23 14.26
C TRP A 100 4.50 0.26 14.75
N VAL A 101 3.53 0.80 15.47
CA VAL A 101 2.40 0.05 16.02
C VAL A 101 1.14 0.21 15.15
N LEU A 102 0.22 -0.75 15.30
CA LEU A 102 -1.02 -0.79 14.52
C LEU A 102 -1.89 0.46 14.72
N ASP A 103 -1.84 1.07 15.91
CA ASP A 103 -2.62 2.27 16.25
C ASP A 103 -2.01 3.56 15.70
N PHE A 104 -0.84 3.51 15.06
CA PHE A 104 -0.26 4.66 14.39
C PHE A 104 -1.23 5.23 13.34
N GLY A 105 -1.62 6.49 13.50
CA GLY A 105 -2.57 7.16 12.64
C GLY A 105 -4.04 6.76 12.85
N ALA A 106 -4.40 6.07 13.93
CA ALA A 106 -5.76 5.57 14.16
C ALA A 106 -6.81 6.70 14.33
N ILE A 107 -6.40 7.88 14.71
CA ILE A 107 -7.29 9.03 14.89
C ILE A 107 -7.70 9.64 13.55
N ASP A 108 -6.73 9.77 12.63
CA ASP A 108 -6.91 10.48 11.36
C ASP A 108 -7.30 9.56 10.21
N TRP A 109 -6.91 8.29 10.29
CA TRP A 109 -7.11 7.28 9.25
C TRP A 109 -8.04 6.17 9.74
N THR A 110 -9.33 6.34 9.53
CA THR A 110 -10.38 5.46 10.07
C THR A 110 -11.10 4.64 9.00
N GLU A 111 -11.16 5.13 7.76
CA GLU A 111 -12.01 4.55 6.72
C GLU A 111 -11.22 3.76 5.68
N LEU A 112 -11.78 2.62 5.24
CA LEU A 112 -11.21 1.79 4.17
C LEU A 112 -11.01 2.57 2.87
N GLY A 113 -11.96 3.45 2.54
CA GLY A 113 -11.89 4.28 1.33
C GLY A 113 -10.66 5.18 1.27
N MET A 114 -10.19 5.69 2.43
CA MET A 114 -8.96 6.48 2.51
C MET A 114 -7.73 5.64 2.09
N SER A 115 -7.66 4.40 2.58
CA SER A 115 -6.56 3.48 2.25
C SER A 115 -6.54 3.11 0.78
N LEU A 116 -7.69 2.77 0.23
CA LEU A 116 -7.81 2.38 -1.18
C LEU A 116 -7.47 3.54 -2.09
N ARG A 117 -7.97 4.75 -1.77
CA ARG A 117 -7.64 5.98 -2.51
C ARG A 117 -6.14 6.27 -2.48
N GLU A 118 -5.45 6.04 -1.38
CA GLU A 118 -4.00 6.24 -1.27
C GLU A 118 -3.25 5.32 -2.26
N PHE A 119 -3.58 4.02 -2.30
CA PHE A 119 -2.94 3.10 -3.24
C PHE A 119 -3.25 3.44 -4.70
N VAL A 120 -4.49 3.83 -5.00
CA VAL A 120 -4.89 4.24 -6.36
C VAL A 120 -4.17 5.52 -6.78
N SER A 121 -4.12 6.54 -5.90
CA SER A 121 -3.42 7.80 -6.16
C SER A 121 -1.93 7.57 -6.40
N ASN A 122 -1.28 6.75 -5.58
CA ASN A 122 0.13 6.40 -5.77
C ASN A 122 0.37 5.62 -7.08
N ALA A 123 -0.57 4.77 -7.48
CA ALA A 123 -0.49 4.08 -8.76
C ALA A 123 -0.63 5.05 -9.94
N ILE A 124 -1.54 6.03 -9.85
CA ILE A 124 -1.71 7.10 -10.85
C ILE A 124 -0.45 7.95 -10.96
N ASP A 125 0.09 8.43 -9.84
CA ASP A 125 1.31 9.26 -9.81
C ASP A 125 2.50 8.56 -10.50
N ARG A 126 2.59 7.22 -10.35
CA ARG A 126 3.63 6.41 -11.02
C ARG A 126 3.44 6.24 -12.52
N THR A 127 2.26 6.56 -13.04
CA THR A 127 1.95 6.47 -14.47
C THR A 127 1.93 7.82 -15.17
N LEU A 128 2.17 8.91 -14.45
CA LEU A 128 2.29 10.24 -15.05
C LEU A 128 3.43 10.25 -16.07
N ARG A 129 3.10 10.58 -17.31
CA ARG A 129 4.06 10.80 -18.39
C ARG A 129 4.16 12.29 -18.65
N GLN A 130 5.37 12.76 -18.88
CA GLN A 130 5.57 14.10 -19.38
C GLN A 130 5.58 14.05 -20.92
N GLU A 131 4.54 14.57 -21.54
CA GLU A 131 4.47 14.79 -22.98
C GLU A 131 4.32 16.29 -23.25
N ASN A 132 5.24 16.87 -24.01
CA ASN A 132 5.24 18.29 -24.36
C ASN A 132 5.19 19.27 -23.17
N GLY A 133 5.74 18.89 -22.03
CA GLY A 133 5.72 19.69 -20.78
C GLY A 133 4.45 19.53 -19.94
N GLU A 134 3.48 18.76 -20.38
CA GLU A 134 2.27 18.44 -19.62
C GLU A 134 2.33 17.03 -19.04
N PHE A 135 1.78 16.87 -17.83
CA PHE A 135 1.63 15.55 -17.19
C PHE A 135 0.31 14.94 -17.61
N ILE A 136 0.38 13.84 -18.36
CA ILE A 136 -0.79 13.09 -18.80
C ILE A 136 -0.89 11.82 -17.95
N PRO A 137 -2.00 11.60 -17.20
CA PRO A 137 -2.22 10.35 -16.50
C PRO A 137 -2.27 9.20 -17.53
N ALA A 138 -1.62 8.08 -17.23
CA ALA A 138 -1.81 6.89 -18.03
C ALA A 138 -3.26 6.44 -17.93
N MET A 139 -3.86 6.12 -19.06
CA MET A 139 -5.21 5.57 -19.11
C MET A 139 -5.23 4.16 -18.48
N LEU A 140 -6.39 3.75 -17.95
CA LEU A 140 -6.66 2.39 -17.49
C LEU A 140 -6.66 1.42 -18.70
N ASP A 141 -5.47 1.11 -19.20
CA ASP A 141 -5.24 0.26 -20.37
C ASP A 141 -4.71 -1.14 -20.02
N GLY A 142 -4.90 -1.53 -18.73
CA GLY A 142 -4.35 -2.77 -18.19
C GLY A 142 -2.90 -2.65 -17.69
N ARG A 143 -2.22 -1.54 -17.96
CA ARG A 143 -0.94 -1.18 -17.31
C ARG A 143 -1.22 -0.59 -15.93
N LEU A 144 -2.09 0.41 -15.86
CA LEU A 144 -2.74 0.86 -14.62
C LEU A 144 -4.06 0.12 -14.50
N ALA A 145 -4.25 -0.65 -13.44
CA ALA A 145 -5.47 -1.40 -13.22
C ALA A 145 -5.93 -1.31 -11.76
N VAL A 146 -7.23 -1.13 -11.58
CA VAL A 146 -7.93 -1.23 -10.29
C VAL A 146 -9.11 -2.17 -10.51
N VAL A 147 -8.88 -3.47 -10.28
CA VAL A 147 -9.84 -4.51 -10.65
C VAL A 147 -9.92 -5.63 -9.62
N PRO A 148 -11.10 -6.23 -9.39
CA PRO A 148 -11.23 -7.47 -8.63
C PRO A 148 -10.53 -8.64 -9.34
N VAL A 149 -9.85 -9.49 -8.57
CA VAL A 149 -9.17 -10.70 -9.07
C VAL A 149 -9.38 -11.88 -8.14
N CYS A 150 -9.36 -13.09 -8.70
CA CYS A 150 -9.39 -14.31 -7.90
C CYS A 150 -8.02 -14.60 -7.27
N ASP A 151 -8.00 -15.46 -6.27
CA ASP A 151 -6.81 -15.76 -5.45
C ASP A 151 -5.66 -16.33 -6.28
N GLU A 152 -5.95 -17.12 -7.33
CA GLU A 152 -4.95 -17.70 -8.23
C GLU A 152 -4.21 -16.64 -9.07
N LYS A 153 -4.76 -15.44 -9.16
CA LYS A 153 -4.13 -14.30 -9.86
C LYS A 153 -3.26 -13.44 -8.96
N VAL A 154 -3.16 -13.76 -7.67
CA VAL A 154 -2.24 -13.07 -6.73
C VAL A 154 -0.81 -13.53 -7.01
N LYS A 155 -0.12 -12.77 -7.85
CA LYS A 155 1.24 -13.08 -8.30
C LYS A 155 2.03 -11.83 -8.68
N ALA A 156 3.34 -11.97 -8.68
CA ALA A 156 4.26 -10.96 -9.19
C ALA A 156 4.04 -10.71 -10.70
N LYS A 157 4.38 -9.49 -11.13
CA LYS A 157 4.55 -9.14 -12.54
C LYS A 157 5.83 -8.34 -12.68
N ASP A 158 6.74 -8.78 -13.52
CA ASP A 158 8.02 -8.13 -13.72
C ASP A 158 7.83 -6.70 -14.26
N GLY A 159 8.59 -5.75 -13.73
CA GLY A 159 8.47 -4.34 -14.07
C GLY A 159 7.24 -3.62 -13.51
N TYR A 160 6.48 -4.23 -12.60
CA TYR A 160 5.26 -3.66 -12.03
C TYR A 160 5.28 -3.63 -10.49
N THR A 161 4.54 -2.67 -9.95
CA THR A 161 4.07 -2.69 -8.56
C THR A 161 2.63 -3.16 -8.53
N ARG A 162 2.31 -4.11 -7.64
CA ARG A 162 0.98 -4.67 -7.45
C ARG A 162 0.60 -4.67 -5.99
N VAL A 163 -0.51 -4.06 -5.64
CA VAL A 163 -1.11 -4.09 -4.31
C VAL A 163 -2.38 -4.93 -4.39
N TYR A 164 -2.48 -5.94 -3.55
CA TYR A 164 -3.65 -6.81 -3.42
C TYR A 164 -4.28 -6.60 -2.05
N VAL A 165 -5.51 -6.16 -2.01
CA VAL A 165 -6.30 -5.97 -0.80
C VAL A 165 -7.43 -6.98 -0.78
N GLU A 166 -7.57 -7.73 0.30
CA GLU A 166 -8.66 -8.70 0.46
C GLU A 166 -10.03 -8.04 0.23
N LEU A 167 -10.85 -8.68 -0.60
CA LEU A 167 -12.13 -8.12 -1.01
C LEU A 167 -13.22 -8.50 0.01
N ASN A 168 -13.72 -7.49 0.72
CA ASN A 168 -14.92 -7.58 1.54
C ASN A 168 -16.00 -6.63 1.04
N ALA A 169 -17.15 -6.58 1.70
CA ALA A 169 -18.25 -5.70 1.32
C ALA A 169 -17.88 -4.20 1.30
N GLY A 170 -16.98 -3.75 2.20
CA GLY A 170 -16.50 -2.36 2.24
C GLY A 170 -15.58 -2.03 1.07
N VAL A 171 -14.65 -2.92 0.75
CA VAL A 171 -13.76 -2.79 -0.42
C VAL A 171 -14.54 -2.87 -1.72
N GLN A 172 -15.53 -3.79 -1.81
CA GLN A 172 -16.39 -3.91 -2.99
C GLN A 172 -17.19 -2.62 -3.24
N ARG A 173 -17.73 -2.02 -2.21
CA ARG A 173 -18.47 -0.75 -2.31
C ARG A 173 -17.60 0.36 -2.88
N TYR A 174 -16.34 0.46 -2.43
CA TYR A 174 -15.39 1.41 -3.01
C TYR A 174 -15.16 1.16 -4.51
N VAL A 175 -15.03 -0.11 -4.92
CA VAL A 175 -14.85 -0.49 -6.34
C VAL A 175 -16.07 -0.10 -7.17
N ASP A 176 -17.27 -0.31 -6.64
CA ASP A 176 -18.53 0.00 -7.33
C ASP A 176 -18.72 1.52 -7.53
N ASP A 177 -18.16 2.33 -6.63
CA ASP A 177 -18.20 3.79 -6.66
C ASP A 177 -17.11 4.43 -7.55
N LEU A 178 -16.15 3.64 -8.07
CA LEU A 178 -15.13 4.17 -8.98
C LEU A 178 -15.76 4.65 -10.30
N PRO A 179 -15.30 5.79 -10.85
CA PRO A 179 -15.72 6.25 -12.16
C PRO A 179 -15.44 5.16 -13.21
N LYS A 180 -16.44 4.86 -14.02
CA LYS A 180 -16.36 3.88 -15.11
C LYS A 180 -15.78 4.51 -16.36
#